data_4d8ce176ca814cc637911f362eba2a98
#
_entry.id   4d8ce176ca814cc637911f362eba2a98
#
_cell.length_a   1.000
_cell.length_b   1.000
_cell.length_c   1.000
_cell.angle_alpha   90.00
_cell.angle_beta   90.00
_cell.angle_gamma   90.00
#
_symmetry.space_group_name_H-M   'P 1'
#
loop_
_entity.id
_entity.type
_entity.pdbx_description
1 polymer ?
#
loop_
_entity_poly.entity_id
_entity_poly.type
_entity_poly.pdbx_seq_one_letter_code
_entity_poly.pdbx_strand_id
1 'polypeptide(L)'
;MDYIFFNNASGIKGVNIPKSEVGFKKLSKICSSAETLFAKKGFYDTSIAEICSHAKTAIGTYYIYFQDKTAIYNYLVRNYYVVINDYLNKYTEKCKTRYEMEREGLKAFIRFGHANPQCYKIIWGSSHIDPALFEDYYTRFAKNYVSALSKFNNELVQVDYSTMAWFLMGISTFVALKVVLNHKKLTEKELNSLVDDVMLLLSKGIFSSPERGKSA
;
A
#
# COMPACT_ATOMS: atom_id res chain seq x y z
N MET A 1 -12.60 2.05 9.36
CA MET A 1 -12.86 2.11 7.91
C MET A 1 -13.17 0.70 7.49
N ASP A 2 -14.41 0.42 7.06
CA ASP A 2 -14.76 -0.92 6.59
C ASP A 2 -14.00 -1.15 5.28
N TYR A 3 -12.91 -1.90 5.35
CA TYR A 3 -12.23 -2.38 4.15
C TYR A 3 -13.23 -3.20 3.35
N ILE A 4 -13.66 -2.67 2.23
CA ILE A 4 -14.35 -3.45 1.23
C ILE A 4 -13.30 -4.40 0.67
N PHE A 5 -13.22 -5.61 1.22
CA PHE A 5 -12.41 -6.68 0.65
C PHE A 5 -12.99 -7.01 -0.72
N PHE A 6 -12.29 -6.56 -1.75
CA PHE A 6 -12.80 -6.58 -3.12
C PHE A 6 -12.91 -7.99 -3.69
N ASN A 7 -13.89 -8.15 -4.58
CA ASN A 7 -14.16 -9.34 -5.39
C ASN A 7 -13.01 -9.74 -6.35
N ASN A 8 -11.96 -8.93 -6.47
CA ASN A 8 -10.88 -9.11 -7.45
C ASN A 8 -9.77 -10.09 -7.01
N ALA A 9 -10.00 -10.87 -5.98
CA ALA A 9 -9.09 -11.93 -5.56
C ALA A 9 -9.27 -13.26 -6.34
N SER A 10 -9.96 -13.24 -7.48
CA SER A 10 -10.05 -14.39 -8.37
C SER A 10 -8.65 -14.80 -8.83
N GLY A 11 -8.27 -16.06 -8.59
CA GLY A 11 -6.97 -16.61 -8.97
C GLY A 11 -5.91 -16.62 -7.88
N ILE A 12 -6.19 -16.21 -6.63
CA ILE A 12 -5.26 -16.43 -5.52
C ILE A 12 -5.36 -17.89 -5.08
N LYS A 13 -4.24 -18.61 -5.14
CA LYS A 13 -4.17 -20.01 -4.73
C LYS A 13 -4.65 -20.18 -3.28
N GLY A 14 -5.55 -21.15 -3.06
CA GLY A 14 -6.07 -21.45 -1.72
C GLY A 14 -7.07 -20.46 -1.15
N VAL A 15 -7.61 -19.54 -1.98
CA VAL A 15 -8.63 -18.56 -1.58
C VAL A 15 -9.92 -18.80 -2.35
N ASN A 16 -11.03 -18.89 -1.61
CA ASN A 16 -12.38 -19.03 -2.16
C ASN A 16 -13.21 -17.79 -1.79
N ILE A 17 -13.57 -17.00 -2.80
CA ILE A 17 -14.34 -15.78 -2.62
C ILE A 17 -15.82 -16.08 -2.64
N PRO A 18 -16.58 -15.68 -1.60
CA PRO A 18 -18.03 -15.93 -1.56
C PRO A 18 -18.77 -15.11 -2.61
N LYS A 19 -19.94 -15.62 -3.05
CA LYS A 19 -20.83 -14.92 -3.98
C LYS A 19 -21.98 -14.17 -3.27
N SER A 20 -22.22 -14.46 -1.99
CA SER A 20 -23.32 -13.86 -1.23
C SER A 20 -22.83 -12.77 -0.29
N GLU A 21 -23.67 -11.78 -0.01
CA GLU A 21 -23.38 -10.70 0.95
C GLU A 21 -23.07 -11.23 2.35
N VAL A 22 -23.80 -12.25 2.81
CA VAL A 22 -23.55 -12.90 4.10
C VAL A 22 -22.17 -13.55 4.14
N GLY A 23 -21.79 -14.20 3.03
CA GLY A 23 -20.44 -14.76 2.89
C GLY A 23 -19.36 -13.71 2.94
N PHE A 24 -19.54 -12.57 2.24
CA PHE A 24 -18.62 -11.44 2.29
C PHE A 24 -18.48 -10.86 3.69
N LYS A 25 -19.57 -10.69 4.44
CA LYS A 25 -19.50 -10.22 5.83
C LYS A 25 -18.69 -11.16 6.71
N LYS A 26 -18.80 -12.48 6.51
CA LYS A 26 -18.00 -13.47 7.26
C LYS A 26 -16.52 -13.42 6.85
N LEU A 27 -16.23 -13.40 5.55
CA LEU A 27 -14.88 -13.27 5.01
C LEU A 27 -14.20 -12.00 5.59
N SER A 28 -14.87 -10.85 5.53
CA SER A 28 -14.37 -9.57 6.03
C SER A 28 -14.03 -9.63 7.51
N LYS A 29 -14.88 -10.26 8.35
CA LYS A 29 -14.58 -10.45 9.78
C LYS A 29 -13.33 -11.28 10.02
N ILE A 30 -13.17 -12.38 9.27
CA ILE A 30 -11.99 -13.24 9.36
C ILE A 30 -10.74 -12.47 8.93
N CYS A 31 -10.79 -11.73 7.82
CA CYS A 31 -9.69 -10.91 7.33
C CYS A 31 -9.29 -9.80 8.31
N SER A 32 -10.24 -9.03 8.85
CA SER A 32 -9.96 -7.98 9.82
C SER A 32 -9.36 -8.55 11.12
N SER A 33 -9.79 -9.75 11.52
CA SER A 33 -9.23 -10.44 12.69
C SER A 33 -7.80 -10.91 12.44
N ALA A 34 -7.52 -11.48 11.26
CA ALA A 34 -6.19 -11.88 10.86
C ALA A 34 -5.25 -10.67 10.75
N GLU A 35 -5.70 -9.58 10.11
CA GLU A 35 -4.97 -8.32 10.02
C GLU A 35 -4.54 -7.80 11.39
N THR A 36 -5.49 -7.74 12.34
CA THR A 36 -5.23 -7.28 13.71
C THR A 36 -4.17 -8.14 14.39
N LEU A 37 -4.30 -9.46 14.31
CA LEU A 37 -3.40 -10.40 14.95
C LEU A 37 -2.02 -10.43 14.29
N PHE A 38 -1.94 -10.43 12.97
CA PHE A 38 -0.66 -10.38 12.26
C PHE A 38 0.09 -9.07 12.54
N ALA A 39 -0.60 -7.94 12.58
CA ALA A 39 0.02 -6.66 12.91
C ALA A 39 0.50 -6.57 14.36
N LYS A 40 -0.18 -7.27 15.31
CA LYS A 40 0.13 -7.26 16.74
C LYS A 40 1.29 -8.17 17.10
N LYS A 41 1.30 -9.42 16.62
CA LYS A 41 2.23 -10.45 17.05
C LYS A 41 2.96 -11.18 15.91
N GLY A 42 2.70 -10.81 14.67
CA GLY A 42 3.33 -11.39 13.50
C GLY A 42 2.62 -12.64 12.96
N PHE A 43 3.07 -13.08 11.79
CA PHE A 43 2.50 -14.23 11.09
C PHE A 43 2.72 -15.55 11.85
N TYR A 44 3.96 -15.80 12.31
CA TYR A 44 4.33 -17.09 12.88
C TYR A 44 3.61 -17.35 14.20
N ASP A 45 3.49 -16.34 15.05
CA ASP A 45 2.85 -16.44 16.38
C ASP A 45 1.31 -16.31 16.34
N THR A 46 0.72 -16.23 15.16
CA THR A 46 -0.73 -16.21 14.98
C THR A 46 -1.21 -17.57 14.48
N SER A 47 -2.18 -18.17 15.18
CA SER A 47 -2.83 -19.43 14.77
C SER A 47 -4.19 -19.16 14.11
N ILE A 48 -4.63 -20.10 13.25
CA ILE A 48 -5.98 -20.07 12.64
C ILE A 48 -7.06 -20.10 13.73
N ALA A 49 -6.85 -20.86 14.81
CA ALA A 49 -7.78 -20.95 15.93
C ALA A 49 -7.99 -19.58 16.61
N GLU A 50 -6.91 -18.80 16.79
CA GLU A 50 -7.01 -17.45 17.36
C GLU A 50 -7.70 -16.48 16.41
N ILE A 51 -7.42 -16.56 15.09
CA ILE A 51 -8.14 -15.75 14.08
C ILE A 51 -9.64 -16.04 14.17
N CYS A 52 -10.03 -17.32 14.21
CA CYS A 52 -11.43 -17.73 14.30
C CYS A 52 -12.09 -17.27 15.61
N SER A 53 -11.40 -17.41 16.72
CA SER A 53 -11.86 -16.96 18.05
C SER A 53 -12.09 -15.44 18.05
N HIS A 54 -11.13 -14.67 17.55
CA HIS A 54 -11.23 -13.21 17.45
C HIS A 54 -12.35 -12.76 16.52
N ALA A 55 -12.54 -13.47 15.38
CA ALA A 55 -13.61 -13.24 14.41
C ALA A 55 -14.99 -13.72 14.92
N LYS A 56 -15.06 -14.40 16.05
CA LYS A 56 -16.28 -15.07 16.57
C LYS A 56 -16.91 -16.00 15.52
N THR A 57 -16.11 -16.86 14.91
CA THR A 57 -16.51 -17.80 13.87
C THR A 57 -15.97 -19.20 14.13
N ALA A 58 -16.64 -20.23 13.61
CA ALA A 58 -16.14 -21.59 13.69
C ALA A 58 -14.94 -21.81 12.76
N ILE A 59 -13.99 -22.68 13.15
CA ILE A 59 -12.82 -23.04 12.35
C ILE A 59 -13.24 -23.59 10.96
N GLY A 60 -14.31 -24.39 10.88
CA GLY A 60 -14.84 -24.86 9.62
C GLY A 60 -15.25 -23.73 8.64
N THR A 61 -15.74 -22.58 9.19
CA THR A 61 -16.07 -21.41 8.37
C THR A 61 -14.81 -20.76 7.77
N TYR A 62 -13.70 -20.76 8.49
CA TYR A 62 -12.41 -20.28 7.96
C TYR A 62 -11.99 -21.08 6.72
N TYR A 63 -12.04 -22.41 6.82
CA TYR A 63 -11.62 -23.30 5.73
C TYR A 63 -12.54 -23.29 4.50
N ILE A 64 -13.74 -22.70 4.60
CA ILE A 64 -14.57 -22.40 3.41
C ILE A 64 -13.87 -21.36 2.53
N TYR A 65 -13.15 -20.39 3.11
CA TYR A 65 -12.55 -19.25 2.40
C TYR A 65 -11.05 -19.39 2.17
N PHE A 66 -10.32 -19.99 3.11
CA PHE A 66 -8.85 -20.05 3.06
C PHE A 66 -8.36 -21.47 3.36
N GLN A 67 -7.53 -21.98 2.47
CA GLN A 67 -6.95 -23.31 2.60
C GLN A 67 -6.03 -23.42 3.84
N ASP A 68 -5.25 -22.36 4.12
CA ASP A 68 -4.27 -22.29 5.20
C ASP A 68 -4.03 -20.83 5.65
N LYS A 69 -3.12 -20.64 6.60
CA LYS A 69 -2.74 -19.32 7.13
C LYS A 69 -2.02 -18.46 6.08
N THR A 70 -1.26 -19.07 5.18
CA THR A 70 -0.55 -18.36 4.11
C THR A 70 -1.54 -17.81 3.08
N ALA A 71 -2.60 -18.54 2.77
CA ALA A 71 -3.63 -18.10 1.82
C ALA A 71 -4.32 -16.79 2.27
N ILE A 72 -4.70 -16.67 3.55
CA ILE A 72 -5.28 -15.41 4.04
C ILE A 72 -4.25 -14.28 4.09
N TYR A 73 -2.99 -14.58 4.43
CA TYR A 73 -1.93 -13.57 4.44
C TYR A 73 -1.70 -13.00 3.03
N ASN A 74 -1.56 -13.88 2.04
CA ASN A 74 -1.40 -13.51 0.63
C ASN A 74 -2.61 -12.74 0.10
N TYR A 75 -3.81 -13.14 0.53
CA TYR A 75 -5.04 -12.40 0.21
C TYR A 75 -4.98 -10.97 0.77
N LEU A 76 -4.58 -10.78 2.02
CA LEU A 76 -4.47 -9.45 2.63
C LEU A 76 -3.47 -8.55 1.87
N VAL A 77 -2.26 -9.04 1.58
CA VAL A 77 -1.24 -8.26 0.85
C VAL A 77 -1.72 -7.86 -0.54
N ARG A 78 -2.34 -8.79 -1.29
CA ARG A 78 -2.90 -8.49 -2.62
C ARG A 78 -4.06 -7.51 -2.55
N ASN A 79 -4.89 -7.61 -1.51
CA ASN A 79 -6.00 -6.68 -1.29
C ASN A 79 -5.48 -5.27 -0.97
N TYR A 80 -4.40 -5.12 -0.19
CA TYR A 80 -3.79 -3.80 0.05
C TYR A 80 -3.33 -3.13 -1.24
N TYR A 81 -2.76 -3.90 -2.19
CA TYR A 81 -2.40 -3.36 -3.48
C TYR A 81 -3.61 -2.69 -4.17
N VAL A 82 -4.74 -3.37 -4.23
CA VAL A 82 -5.97 -2.85 -4.87
C VAL A 82 -6.50 -1.63 -4.10
N VAL A 83 -6.67 -1.76 -2.79
CA VAL A 83 -7.23 -0.69 -1.94
C VAL A 83 -6.39 0.59 -1.99
N ILE A 84 -5.06 0.46 -1.94
CA ILE A 84 -4.16 1.61 -2.01
C ILE A 84 -4.24 2.27 -3.39
N ASN A 85 -4.19 1.49 -4.47
CA ASN A 85 -4.33 2.06 -5.82
C ASN A 85 -5.66 2.79 -6.01
N ASP A 86 -6.78 2.19 -5.62
CA ASP A 86 -8.09 2.82 -5.74
C ASP A 86 -8.18 4.10 -4.90
N TYR A 87 -7.61 4.06 -3.69
CA TYR A 87 -7.55 5.24 -2.83
C TYR A 87 -6.73 6.37 -3.47
N LEU A 88 -5.54 6.07 -4.01
CA LEU A 88 -4.70 7.05 -4.68
C LEU A 88 -5.38 7.61 -5.93
N ASN A 89 -5.94 6.75 -6.77
CA ASN A 89 -6.64 7.16 -7.99
C ASN A 89 -7.75 8.16 -7.70
N LYS A 90 -8.55 7.95 -6.66
CA LYS A 90 -9.62 8.87 -6.23
C LYS A 90 -9.13 10.31 -6.00
N TYR A 91 -7.89 10.48 -5.53
CA TYR A 91 -7.32 11.82 -5.27
C TYR A 91 -6.58 12.39 -6.47
N THR A 92 -6.11 11.54 -7.38
CA THR A 92 -5.30 11.97 -8.53
C THR A 92 -6.06 12.05 -9.86
N GLU A 93 -7.25 11.46 -9.98
CA GLU A 93 -8.04 11.39 -11.22
C GLU A 93 -8.37 12.74 -11.86
N LYS A 94 -8.47 13.82 -11.03
CA LYS A 94 -8.81 15.18 -11.47
C LYS A 94 -7.58 16.06 -11.68
N CYS A 95 -6.39 15.59 -11.37
CA CYS A 95 -5.16 16.33 -11.54
C CYS A 95 -4.83 16.47 -13.03
N LYS A 96 -4.39 17.66 -13.46
CA LYS A 96 -4.09 17.97 -14.87
C LYS A 96 -2.60 17.90 -15.19
N THR A 97 -1.74 18.07 -14.21
CA THR A 97 -0.30 18.08 -14.35
C THR A 97 0.32 16.92 -13.57
N ARG A 98 1.53 16.50 -13.96
CA ARG A 98 2.27 15.50 -13.20
C ARG A 98 2.62 15.99 -11.81
N TYR A 99 2.96 17.27 -11.67
CA TYR A 99 3.22 17.89 -10.37
C TYR A 99 2.03 17.77 -9.41
N GLU A 100 0.83 18.08 -9.88
CA GLU A 100 -0.40 17.93 -9.07
C GLU A 100 -0.63 16.46 -8.67
N MET A 101 -0.44 15.53 -9.61
CA MET A 101 -0.60 14.10 -9.34
C MET A 101 0.39 13.59 -8.28
N GLU A 102 1.66 14.01 -8.33
CA GLU A 102 2.64 13.65 -7.31
C GLU A 102 2.26 14.21 -5.96
N ARG A 103 1.87 15.49 -5.91
CA ARG A 103 1.52 16.18 -4.68
C ARG A 103 0.29 15.55 -4.00
N GLU A 104 -0.79 15.38 -4.74
CA GLU A 104 -2.03 14.81 -4.17
C GLU A 104 -1.89 13.31 -3.91
N GLY A 105 -1.16 12.57 -4.74
CA GLY A 105 -0.83 11.16 -4.54
C GLY A 105 -0.01 10.94 -3.27
N LEU A 106 1.06 11.71 -3.05
CA LEU A 106 1.87 11.66 -1.83
C LEU A 106 1.02 11.97 -0.59
N LYS A 107 0.21 13.03 -0.66
CA LYS A 107 -0.68 13.43 0.43
C LYS A 107 -1.68 12.32 0.78
N ALA A 108 -2.29 11.72 -0.23
CA ALA A 108 -3.21 10.60 -0.07
C ALA A 108 -2.50 9.37 0.51
N PHE A 109 -1.31 9.04 0.02
CA PHE A 109 -0.53 7.90 0.50
C PHE A 109 -0.14 8.03 1.97
N ILE A 110 0.31 9.23 2.40
CA ILE A 110 0.63 9.51 3.80
C ILE A 110 -0.62 9.39 4.68
N ARG A 111 -1.77 9.96 4.26
CA ARG A 111 -3.04 9.83 4.99
C ARG A 111 -3.46 8.36 5.13
N PHE A 112 -3.37 7.60 4.05
CA PHE A 112 -3.70 6.18 4.08
C PHE A 112 -2.81 5.41 5.05
N GLY A 113 -1.49 5.59 4.97
CA GLY A 113 -0.53 4.93 5.86
C GLY A 113 -0.73 5.29 7.33
N HIS A 114 -1.00 6.57 7.63
CA HIS A 114 -1.29 7.03 8.99
C HIS A 114 -2.58 6.44 9.56
N ALA A 115 -3.62 6.34 8.73
CA ALA A 115 -4.90 5.73 9.13
C ALA A 115 -4.83 4.19 9.24
N ASN A 116 -3.86 3.56 8.59
CA ASN A 116 -3.77 2.10 8.44
C ASN A 116 -2.32 1.59 8.70
N PRO A 117 -1.74 1.85 9.87
CA PRO A 117 -0.34 1.53 10.16
C PRO A 117 -0.03 0.03 10.10
N GLN A 118 -1.02 -0.84 10.31
CA GLN A 118 -0.90 -2.29 10.21
C GLN A 118 -0.53 -2.76 8.79
N CYS A 119 -0.94 -2.03 7.75
CA CYS A 119 -0.59 -2.36 6.36
C CYS A 119 0.92 -2.43 6.15
N TYR A 120 1.69 -1.49 6.73
CA TYR A 120 3.15 -1.50 6.65
C TYR A 120 3.73 -2.79 7.23
N LYS A 121 3.29 -3.18 8.45
CA LYS A 121 3.80 -4.38 9.12
C LYS A 121 3.53 -5.63 8.30
N ILE A 122 2.34 -5.74 7.72
CA ILE A 122 1.93 -6.93 6.95
C ILE A 122 2.64 -6.95 5.59
N ILE A 123 2.68 -5.84 4.86
CA ILE A 123 3.36 -5.78 3.55
C ILE A 123 4.85 -6.06 3.70
N TRP A 124 5.54 -5.43 4.66
CA TRP A 124 6.97 -5.66 4.88
C TRP A 124 7.26 -7.04 5.46
N GLY A 125 6.37 -7.57 6.31
CA GLY A 125 6.47 -8.94 6.80
C GLY A 125 6.43 -9.99 5.69
N SER A 126 5.78 -9.69 4.56
CA SER A 126 5.71 -10.62 3.43
C SER A 126 7.08 -10.93 2.82
N SER A 127 8.08 -10.04 2.98
CA SER A 127 9.45 -10.30 2.53
C SER A 127 10.09 -11.57 3.13
N HIS A 128 9.66 -11.97 4.32
CA HIS A 128 10.13 -13.18 5.01
C HIS A 128 9.15 -14.35 4.95
N ILE A 129 7.88 -14.09 4.66
CA ILE A 129 6.81 -15.12 4.65
C ILE A 129 6.61 -15.66 3.24
N ASP A 130 6.56 -14.79 2.25
CA ASP A 130 6.45 -15.10 0.82
C ASP A 130 7.18 -14.01 0.02
N PRO A 131 8.50 -14.16 -0.22
CA PRO A 131 9.31 -13.18 -0.94
C PRO A 131 8.79 -12.86 -2.35
N ALA A 132 8.22 -13.86 -3.04
CA ALA A 132 7.67 -13.68 -4.37
C ALA A 132 6.42 -12.76 -4.35
N LEU A 133 5.60 -12.85 -3.30
CA LEU A 133 4.47 -11.95 -3.08
C LEU A 133 4.93 -10.53 -2.81
N PHE A 134 6.00 -10.35 -2.01
CA PHE A 134 6.60 -9.05 -1.74
C PHE A 134 7.11 -8.39 -3.02
N GLU A 135 7.85 -9.14 -3.83
CA GLU A 135 8.35 -8.68 -5.12
C GLU A 135 7.22 -8.33 -6.08
N ASP A 136 6.18 -9.20 -6.21
CA ASP A 136 5.00 -8.94 -7.05
C ASP A 136 4.28 -7.66 -6.64
N TYR A 137 4.13 -7.41 -5.34
CA TYR A 137 3.49 -6.21 -4.80
C TYR A 137 4.17 -4.93 -5.29
N TYR A 138 5.47 -4.80 -5.08
CA TYR A 138 6.22 -3.60 -5.47
C TYR A 138 6.39 -3.48 -6.98
N THR A 139 6.60 -4.59 -7.68
CA THR A 139 6.73 -4.59 -9.15
C THR A 139 5.44 -4.14 -9.84
N ARG A 140 4.27 -4.51 -9.32
CA ARG A 140 2.98 -4.04 -9.85
C ARG A 140 2.82 -2.54 -9.64
N PHE A 141 3.16 -2.02 -8.46
CA PHE A 141 3.14 -0.58 -8.22
C PHE A 141 4.08 0.16 -9.17
N ALA A 142 5.32 -0.31 -9.34
CA ALA A 142 6.29 0.29 -10.25
C ALA A 142 5.79 0.30 -11.71
N LYS A 143 5.20 -0.79 -12.20
CA LYS A 143 4.60 -0.86 -13.55
C LYS A 143 3.48 0.17 -13.73
N ASN A 144 2.58 0.30 -12.76
CA ASN A 144 1.52 1.31 -12.81
C ASN A 144 2.10 2.72 -12.81
N TYR A 145 3.14 2.95 -12.01
CA TYR A 145 3.81 4.24 -11.93
C TYR A 145 4.46 4.61 -13.26
N VAL A 146 5.23 3.70 -13.87
CA VAL A 146 5.84 3.89 -15.21
C VAL A 146 4.77 4.24 -16.24
N SER A 147 3.65 3.52 -16.26
CA SER A 147 2.53 3.81 -17.16
C SER A 147 1.91 5.18 -16.93
N ALA A 148 1.87 5.65 -15.69
CA ALA A 148 1.39 7.00 -15.37
C ALA A 148 2.40 8.09 -15.75
N LEU A 149 3.70 7.87 -15.52
CA LEU A 149 4.77 8.80 -15.88
C LEU A 149 4.84 9.04 -17.40
N SER A 150 4.73 7.98 -18.20
CA SER A 150 4.83 8.06 -19.66
C SER A 150 3.80 8.98 -20.33
N LYS A 151 2.69 9.28 -19.63
CA LYS A 151 1.66 10.20 -20.14
C LYS A 151 2.04 11.68 -20.00
N PHE A 152 3.09 11.99 -19.24
CA PHE A 152 3.51 13.35 -18.90
C PHE A 152 4.99 13.60 -19.23
N ASN A 153 5.51 12.99 -20.29
CA ASN A 153 6.92 13.06 -20.69
C ASN A 153 7.46 14.49 -20.85
N ASN A 154 6.61 15.43 -21.26
CA ASN A 154 6.96 16.83 -21.45
C ASN A 154 7.13 17.62 -20.14
N GLU A 155 6.66 17.07 -19.02
CA GLU A 155 6.76 17.68 -17.69
C GLU A 155 7.91 17.12 -16.86
N LEU A 156 8.59 16.07 -17.35
CA LEU A 156 9.55 15.30 -16.60
C LEU A 156 10.96 15.43 -17.12
N VAL A 157 11.94 15.36 -16.24
CA VAL A 157 13.35 15.22 -16.63
C VAL A 157 13.56 13.91 -17.37
N GLN A 158 14.45 13.92 -18.35
CA GLN A 158 14.72 12.77 -19.21
C GLN A 158 15.62 11.77 -18.49
N VAL A 159 15.02 10.82 -17.81
CA VAL A 159 15.66 9.66 -17.18
C VAL A 159 14.79 8.42 -17.43
N ASP A 160 15.35 7.25 -17.18
CA ASP A 160 14.59 6.01 -17.26
C ASP A 160 13.37 6.04 -16.29
N TYR A 161 12.19 5.78 -16.84
CA TYR A 161 10.96 5.84 -16.04
C TYR A 161 10.86 4.74 -14.99
N SER A 162 11.54 3.61 -15.16
CA SER A 162 11.61 2.60 -14.11
C SER A 162 12.39 3.13 -12.90
N THR A 163 13.53 3.73 -13.14
CA THR A 163 14.34 4.39 -12.10
C THR A 163 13.55 5.49 -11.40
N MET A 164 12.85 6.34 -12.17
CA MET A 164 12.01 7.40 -11.61
C MET A 164 10.87 6.85 -10.75
N ALA A 165 10.19 5.80 -11.22
CA ALA A 165 9.10 5.16 -10.47
C ALA A 165 9.60 4.61 -9.12
N TRP A 166 10.69 3.86 -9.11
CA TRP A 166 11.27 3.34 -7.86
C TRP A 166 11.73 4.45 -6.91
N PHE A 167 12.32 5.52 -7.44
CA PHE A 167 12.72 6.69 -6.65
C PHE A 167 11.52 7.36 -5.98
N LEU A 168 10.45 7.65 -6.73
CA LEU A 168 9.24 8.29 -6.20
C LEU A 168 8.49 7.40 -5.23
N MET A 169 8.41 6.09 -5.50
CA MET A 169 7.85 5.11 -4.57
C MET A 169 8.66 5.02 -3.27
N GLY A 170 9.99 5.06 -3.37
CA GLY A 170 10.87 5.05 -2.19
C GLY A 170 10.62 6.28 -1.32
N ILE A 171 10.61 7.48 -1.90
CA ILE A 171 10.31 8.72 -1.17
C ILE A 171 8.95 8.61 -0.49
N SER A 172 7.89 8.26 -1.22
CA SER A 172 6.53 8.17 -0.70
C SER A 172 6.44 7.17 0.46
N THR A 173 7.05 5.99 0.29
CA THR A 173 7.04 4.92 1.30
C THR A 173 7.74 5.36 2.59
N PHE A 174 8.96 5.93 2.50
CA PHE A 174 9.72 6.30 3.69
C PHE A 174 9.20 7.57 4.37
N VAL A 175 8.67 8.54 3.60
CA VAL A 175 8.02 9.72 4.18
C VAL A 175 6.75 9.33 4.94
N ALA A 176 5.93 8.45 4.38
CA ALA A 176 4.76 7.95 5.08
C ALA A 176 5.14 7.08 6.29
N LEU A 177 6.18 6.25 6.19
CA LEU A 177 6.70 5.47 7.31
C LEU A 177 7.14 6.35 8.48
N LYS A 178 7.83 7.48 8.21
CA LYS A 178 8.19 8.48 9.23
C LYS A 178 6.96 8.94 10.03
N VAL A 179 5.84 9.19 9.34
CA VAL A 179 4.57 9.60 9.98
C VAL A 179 3.97 8.47 10.80
N VAL A 180 3.96 7.25 10.27
CA VAL A 180 3.46 6.04 10.95
C VAL A 180 4.25 5.76 12.24
N LEU A 181 5.57 5.87 12.20
CA LEU A 181 6.44 5.61 13.36
C LEU A 181 6.32 6.68 14.44
N ASN A 182 5.88 7.88 14.10
CA ASN A 182 5.75 8.96 15.08
C ASN A 182 4.54 8.78 16.04
N HIS A 183 3.61 7.90 15.73
CA HIS A 183 2.41 7.57 16.51
C HIS A 183 1.57 8.78 16.98
N LYS A 184 1.82 9.97 16.46
CA LYS A 184 1.10 11.20 16.80
C LYS A 184 -0.06 11.42 15.84
N LYS A 185 -1.07 12.16 16.29
CA LYS A 185 -2.15 12.62 15.42
C LYS A 185 -1.57 13.56 14.35
N LEU A 186 -1.76 13.20 13.09
CA LEU A 186 -1.34 14.00 11.94
C LEU A 186 -2.38 15.10 11.70
N THR A 187 -2.00 16.36 11.83
CA THR A 187 -2.85 17.49 11.46
C THR A 187 -2.72 17.80 9.97
N GLU A 188 -3.74 18.40 9.36
CA GLU A 188 -3.69 18.83 7.95
C GLU A 188 -2.56 19.85 7.70
N LYS A 189 -2.24 20.69 8.66
CA LYS A 189 -1.13 21.66 8.57
C LYS A 189 0.22 20.92 8.48
N GLU A 190 0.45 19.94 9.35
CA GLU A 190 1.68 19.15 9.35
C GLU A 190 1.81 18.31 8.07
N LEU A 191 0.71 17.71 7.63
CA LEU A 191 0.68 16.96 6.37
C LEU A 191 1.01 17.86 5.16
N ASN A 192 0.39 19.03 5.06
CA ASN A 192 0.66 19.97 3.97
C ASN A 192 2.12 20.44 4.00
N SER A 193 2.65 20.84 5.15
CA SER A 193 4.04 21.26 5.30
C SER A 193 5.00 20.14 4.87
N LEU A 194 4.78 18.91 5.31
CA LEU A 194 5.61 17.76 4.92
C LEU A 194 5.58 17.50 3.42
N VAL A 195 4.40 17.57 2.82
CA VAL A 195 4.23 17.39 1.37
C VAL A 195 4.91 18.53 0.59
N ASP A 196 4.77 19.78 1.05
CA ASP A 196 5.39 20.94 0.40
C ASP A 196 6.92 20.83 0.44
N ASP A 197 7.50 20.39 1.55
CA ASP A 197 8.96 20.14 1.66
C ASP A 197 9.42 19.05 0.66
N VAL A 198 8.69 17.94 0.56
CA VAL A 198 9.02 16.87 -0.41
C VAL A 198 8.88 17.36 -1.84
N MET A 199 7.82 18.10 -2.17
CA MET A 199 7.62 18.65 -3.50
C MET A 199 8.70 19.70 -3.87
N LEU A 200 9.17 20.47 -2.89
CA LEU A 200 10.30 21.38 -3.07
C LEU A 200 11.58 20.62 -3.43
N LEU A 201 11.89 19.53 -2.69
CA LEU A 201 13.03 18.67 -2.96
C LEU A 201 12.95 18.01 -4.33
N LEU A 202 11.78 17.53 -4.74
CA LEU A 202 11.55 16.94 -6.07
C LEU A 202 11.74 17.97 -7.19
N SER A 203 11.32 19.22 -6.99
CA SER A 203 11.35 20.26 -8.02
C SER A 203 12.71 20.92 -8.16
N LYS A 204 13.44 21.11 -7.07
CA LYS A 204 14.70 21.86 -7.05
C LYS A 204 15.93 21.02 -6.76
N GLY A 205 15.76 19.81 -6.22
CA GLY A 205 16.83 18.97 -5.71
C GLY A 205 17.26 19.37 -4.30
N ILE A 206 18.22 18.63 -3.73
CA ILE A 206 18.72 18.81 -2.37
C ILE A 206 19.95 19.71 -2.28
N PHE A 207 20.59 20.01 -3.42
CA PHE A 207 21.81 20.82 -3.47
C PHE A 207 21.48 22.29 -3.72
N SER A 208 21.97 23.18 -2.87
CA SER A 208 21.74 24.63 -2.96
C SER A 208 22.58 25.33 -4.03
N SER A 209 23.69 24.72 -4.45
CA SER A 209 24.52 25.17 -5.56
C SER A 209 24.68 24.01 -6.53
N PRO A 210 24.05 24.05 -7.70
CA PRO A 210 24.35 23.06 -8.71
C PRO A 210 25.71 23.40 -9.33
N GLU A 211 26.78 22.80 -8.88
CA GLU A 211 27.83 22.43 -9.81
C GLU A 211 27.23 21.34 -10.74
N ARG A 212 26.29 21.76 -11.54
CA ARG A 212 25.82 20.95 -12.68
C ARG A 212 26.97 20.91 -13.64
N GLY A 213 27.59 19.76 -13.71
CA GLY A 213 28.79 19.43 -14.41
C GLY A 213 29.03 20.28 -15.65
N LYS A 214 30.17 20.92 -15.68
CA LYS A 214 30.83 21.16 -16.94
C LYS A 214 31.03 19.79 -17.56
N SER A 215 30.07 19.38 -18.40
CA SER A 215 30.28 18.27 -19.34
C SER A 215 31.45 18.69 -20.22
N ALA A 216 32.56 18.04 -20.02
CA ALA A 216 33.64 18.02 -21.01
C ALA A 216 33.19 17.32 -22.28
#